data_52c7428c9d1b4807195a4a69aebe0cfc
#
_entry.id   52c7428c9d1b4807195a4a69aebe0cfc
#
_cell.length_a   1.000
_cell.length_b   1.000
_cell.length_c   1.000
_cell.angle_alpha   90.00
_cell.angle_beta   90.00
_cell.angle_gamma   90.00
#
_symmetry.space_group_name_H-M   'P 1'
#
loop_
_entity.id
_entity.type
_entity.pdbx_description
1 polymer ?
#
loop_
_entity_poly.entity_id
_entity_poly.type
_entity_poly.pdbx_seq_one_letter_code
_entity_poly.pdbx_strand_id
1 'polypeptide(L)'
;MRAGVRLSLVLGTVLLLAGIVVDETTGWLEGRGFLTNVLSSLTGFFFAVPLAVLVLSEVNAGQEERRAVRAMLERASTAAESIALSGAVLAPPEPSDLRARATQARRRAMAIESAIAPDADDRLAAAAEALTAFLNGWTASWLEPSAVAASLVSMEHHCEELTRISARLADLTGPLAGLPFQPASFSSDAADWRLADSTLHEEIGSALAGIRDLRGEWASRPTGLDQATLRALVLTTRTHDVTAVLAAIDAAVTSADRLTELARRARALDTTLTFDGRPLRDHLVA
;
A
#
# COMPACT_ATOMS: atom_id res chain seq x y z
N MET A 1 -14.12 -40.76 -8.29
CA MET A 1 -15.42 -40.87 -7.61
C MET A 1 -16.60 -41.03 -8.57
N ARG A 2 -16.78 -40.28 -9.64
CA ARG A 2 -17.94 -40.35 -10.57
C ARG A 2 -18.14 -41.73 -11.25
N ALA A 3 -17.04 -42.44 -11.56
CA ALA A 3 -17.12 -43.78 -12.15
C ALA A 3 -17.73 -44.83 -11.18
N GLY A 4 -17.29 -44.84 -9.92
CA GLY A 4 -17.80 -45.79 -8.92
C GLY A 4 -19.30 -45.58 -8.58
N VAL A 5 -19.72 -44.30 -8.49
CA VAL A 5 -21.13 -43.95 -8.29
C VAL A 5 -22.00 -44.43 -9.44
N ARG A 6 -21.55 -44.22 -10.68
CA ARG A 6 -22.27 -44.69 -11.88
C ARG A 6 -22.36 -46.21 -11.92
N LEU A 7 -21.26 -46.88 -11.62
CA LEU A 7 -21.24 -48.34 -11.56
C LEU A 7 -22.22 -48.91 -10.53
N SER A 8 -22.26 -48.30 -9.32
CA SER A 8 -23.16 -48.71 -8.26
C SER A 8 -24.65 -48.52 -8.64
N LEU A 9 -24.98 -47.38 -9.25
CA LEU A 9 -26.35 -47.10 -9.73
C LEU A 9 -26.74 -48.07 -10.83
N VAL A 10 -25.84 -48.35 -11.79
CA VAL A 10 -26.12 -49.38 -12.85
C VAL A 10 -26.34 -50.75 -12.23
N LEU A 11 -25.48 -51.14 -11.28
CA LEU A 11 -25.62 -52.42 -10.61
C LEU A 11 -26.93 -52.52 -9.82
N GLY A 12 -27.33 -51.48 -9.11
CA GLY A 12 -28.59 -51.37 -8.40
C GLY A 12 -29.79 -51.51 -9.36
N THR A 13 -29.74 -50.84 -10.50
CA THR A 13 -30.77 -50.91 -11.53
C THR A 13 -30.88 -52.31 -12.13
N VAL A 14 -29.73 -52.94 -12.44
CA VAL A 14 -29.70 -54.31 -12.96
C VAL A 14 -30.27 -55.28 -11.94
N LEU A 15 -29.91 -55.20 -10.67
CA LEU A 15 -30.44 -56.02 -9.61
C LEU A 15 -31.97 -55.84 -9.42
N LEU A 16 -32.45 -54.60 -9.49
CA LEU A 16 -33.89 -54.31 -9.39
C LEU A 16 -34.64 -54.96 -10.55
N LEU A 17 -34.20 -54.74 -11.79
CA LEU A 17 -34.84 -55.29 -12.97
C LEU A 17 -34.78 -56.82 -12.98
N ALA A 18 -33.63 -57.42 -12.65
CA ALA A 18 -33.49 -58.84 -12.52
C ALA A 18 -34.43 -59.42 -11.46
N GLY A 19 -34.56 -58.77 -10.30
CA GLY A 19 -35.51 -59.19 -9.25
C GLY A 19 -36.97 -59.21 -9.73
N ILE A 20 -37.39 -58.13 -10.44
CA ILE A 20 -38.74 -58.04 -10.96
C ILE A 20 -39.00 -59.14 -12.04
N VAL A 21 -38.08 -59.31 -12.98
CA VAL A 21 -38.24 -60.27 -14.08
C VAL A 21 -38.30 -61.73 -13.52
N VAL A 22 -37.40 -62.03 -12.58
CA VAL A 22 -37.40 -63.40 -11.95
C VAL A 22 -38.65 -63.62 -11.13
N ASP A 23 -39.17 -62.61 -10.44
CA ASP A 23 -40.41 -62.79 -9.66
C ASP A 23 -41.64 -62.98 -10.56
N GLU A 24 -41.79 -62.19 -11.60
CA GLU A 24 -42.91 -62.33 -12.56
C GLU A 24 -42.86 -63.64 -13.38
N THR A 25 -41.68 -64.16 -13.67
CA THR A 25 -41.57 -65.37 -14.54
C THR A 25 -41.63 -66.70 -13.76
N THR A 26 -41.13 -66.64 -12.51
CA THR A 26 -40.99 -67.91 -11.73
C THR A 26 -41.77 -67.97 -10.41
N GLY A 27 -42.31 -66.83 -9.94
CA GLY A 27 -42.90 -66.71 -8.61
C GLY A 27 -41.94 -67.09 -7.46
N TRP A 28 -40.61 -67.00 -7.73
CA TRP A 28 -39.54 -67.51 -6.86
C TRP A 28 -39.50 -66.83 -5.49
N LEU A 29 -39.94 -65.58 -5.44
CA LEU A 29 -40.03 -64.81 -4.20
C LEU A 29 -41.27 -65.06 -3.38
N GLU A 30 -42.28 -65.73 -3.96
CA GLU A 30 -43.52 -66.10 -3.23
C GLU A 30 -43.23 -67.09 -2.07
N GLY A 31 -43.58 -66.71 -0.88
CA GLY A 31 -43.35 -67.51 0.35
C GLY A 31 -41.92 -67.38 0.94
N ARG A 32 -41.05 -66.65 0.36
CA ARG A 32 -39.63 -66.45 0.83
C ARG A 32 -39.38 -65.02 1.32
N GLY A 33 -40.19 -64.55 2.24
CA GLY A 33 -40.14 -63.18 2.73
C GLY A 33 -38.74 -62.69 3.20
N PHE A 34 -37.88 -63.60 3.69
CA PHE A 34 -36.48 -63.24 4.04
C PHE A 34 -35.67 -62.88 2.84
N LEU A 35 -35.75 -63.62 1.73
CA LEU A 35 -34.98 -63.31 0.51
C LEU A 35 -35.46 -62.03 -0.18
N THR A 36 -36.76 -61.78 -0.17
CA THR A 36 -37.34 -60.53 -0.68
C THR A 36 -36.84 -59.33 0.10
N ASN A 37 -36.79 -59.41 1.44
CA ASN A 37 -36.24 -58.35 2.28
C ASN A 37 -34.76 -58.11 2.07
N VAL A 38 -33.94 -59.19 1.88
CA VAL A 38 -32.51 -59.06 1.59
C VAL A 38 -32.28 -58.40 0.23
N LEU A 39 -33.01 -58.83 -0.79
CA LEU A 39 -32.88 -58.28 -2.15
C LEU A 39 -33.31 -56.81 -2.20
N SER A 40 -34.43 -56.49 -1.55
CA SER A 40 -34.90 -55.10 -1.42
C SER A 40 -33.90 -54.20 -0.68
N SER A 41 -33.36 -54.71 0.46
CA SER A 41 -32.36 -54.00 1.24
C SER A 41 -31.05 -53.77 0.44
N LEU A 42 -30.59 -54.78 -0.30
CA LEU A 42 -29.40 -54.68 -1.15
C LEU A 42 -29.61 -53.68 -2.27
N THR A 43 -30.77 -53.75 -2.95
CA THR A 43 -31.13 -52.79 -4.00
C THR A 43 -31.19 -51.36 -3.42
N GLY A 44 -31.86 -51.20 -2.27
CA GLY A 44 -31.92 -49.91 -1.55
C GLY A 44 -30.52 -49.36 -1.21
N PHE A 45 -29.59 -50.22 -0.76
CA PHE A 45 -28.22 -49.86 -0.47
C PHE A 45 -27.49 -49.33 -1.72
N PHE A 46 -27.62 -49.98 -2.87
CA PHE A 46 -26.98 -49.55 -4.11
C PHE A 46 -27.51 -48.22 -4.68
N PHE A 47 -28.67 -47.77 -4.25
CA PHE A 47 -29.20 -46.43 -4.57
C PHE A 47 -28.90 -45.41 -3.46
N ALA A 48 -29.12 -45.77 -2.20
CA ALA A 48 -29.00 -44.84 -1.08
C ALA A 48 -27.57 -44.37 -0.84
N VAL A 49 -26.60 -45.29 -0.90
CA VAL A 49 -25.17 -44.92 -0.68
C VAL A 49 -24.61 -44.01 -1.76
N PRO A 50 -24.80 -44.28 -3.07
CA PRO A 50 -24.34 -43.33 -4.10
C PRO A 50 -25.01 -41.96 -4.02
N LEU A 51 -26.34 -41.95 -3.70
CA LEU A 51 -27.07 -40.69 -3.55
C LEU A 51 -26.52 -39.91 -2.34
N ALA A 52 -26.29 -40.54 -1.20
CA ALA A 52 -25.70 -39.91 -0.04
C ALA A 52 -24.30 -39.38 -0.32
N VAL A 53 -23.46 -40.13 -1.05
CA VAL A 53 -22.11 -39.69 -1.44
C VAL A 53 -22.18 -38.48 -2.40
N LEU A 54 -23.12 -38.46 -3.33
CA LEU A 54 -23.33 -37.32 -4.23
C LEU A 54 -23.74 -36.07 -3.46
N VAL A 55 -24.75 -36.21 -2.58
CA VAL A 55 -25.20 -35.07 -1.75
C VAL A 55 -24.08 -34.57 -0.83
N LEU A 56 -23.37 -35.48 -0.16
CA LEU A 56 -22.24 -35.12 0.69
C LEU A 56 -21.11 -34.47 -0.10
N SER A 57 -20.83 -34.96 -1.30
CA SER A 57 -19.76 -34.34 -2.14
C SER A 57 -20.13 -32.94 -2.58
N GLU A 58 -21.40 -32.67 -2.88
CA GLU A 58 -21.89 -31.34 -3.26
C GLU A 58 -21.86 -30.39 -2.06
N VAL A 59 -22.29 -30.83 -0.91
CA VAL A 59 -22.26 -30.06 0.35
C VAL A 59 -20.80 -29.74 0.74
N ASN A 60 -19.91 -30.73 0.65
CA ASN A 60 -18.50 -30.53 0.97
C ASN A 60 -17.81 -29.57 -0.02
N ALA A 61 -18.10 -29.69 -1.33
CA ALA A 61 -17.56 -28.77 -2.34
C ALA A 61 -17.96 -27.32 -2.05
N GLY A 62 -19.24 -27.09 -1.72
CA GLY A 62 -19.72 -25.76 -1.34
C GLY A 62 -19.11 -25.24 -0.02
N GLN A 63 -18.79 -26.14 0.93
CA GLN A 63 -18.11 -25.74 2.16
C GLN A 63 -16.63 -25.42 1.93
N GLU A 64 -15.95 -26.19 1.08
CA GLU A 64 -14.55 -25.93 0.70
C GLU A 64 -14.41 -24.60 -0.02
N GLU A 65 -15.31 -24.28 -0.95
CA GLU A 65 -15.34 -23.00 -1.64
C GLU A 65 -15.53 -21.82 -0.66
N ARG A 66 -16.51 -21.94 0.25
CA ARG A 66 -16.74 -20.90 1.29
C ARG A 66 -15.51 -20.73 2.20
N ARG A 67 -14.85 -21.82 2.59
CA ARG A 67 -13.61 -21.76 3.39
C ARG A 67 -12.48 -21.11 2.62
N ALA A 68 -12.33 -21.42 1.33
CA ALA A 68 -11.34 -20.81 0.46
C ALA A 68 -11.56 -19.29 0.31
N VAL A 69 -12.81 -18.88 0.06
CA VAL A 69 -13.18 -17.45 0.00
C VAL A 69 -12.86 -16.76 1.33
N ARG A 70 -13.29 -17.32 2.46
CA ARG A 70 -13.02 -16.75 3.79
C ARG A 70 -11.51 -16.60 4.04
N ALA A 71 -10.72 -17.63 3.75
CA ALA A 71 -9.27 -17.55 3.90
C ALA A 71 -8.63 -16.49 3.01
N MET A 72 -9.16 -16.25 1.81
CA MET A 72 -8.69 -15.16 0.93
C MET A 72 -9.08 -13.79 1.50
N LEU A 73 -10.28 -13.63 2.05
CA LEU A 73 -10.71 -12.38 2.68
C LEU A 73 -9.87 -12.06 3.93
N GLU A 74 -9.54 -13.05 4.76
CA GLU A 74 -8.65 -12.90 5.91
C GLU A 74 -7.26 -12.44 5.48
N ARG A 75 -6.69 -13.03 4.41
CA ARG A 75 -5.40 -12.58 3.84
C ARG A 75 -5.49 -11.16 3.28
N ALA A 76 -6.58 -10.83 2.60
CA ALA A 76 -6.79 -9.47 2.09
C ALA A 76 -6.85 -8.44 3.22
N SER A 77 -7.53 -8.75 4.33
CA SER A 77 -7.56 -7.89 5.51
C SER A 77 -6.17 -7.70 6.12
N THR A 78 -5.40 -8.78 6.27
CA THR A 78 -4.01 -8.70 6.77
C THR A 78 -3.12 -7.85 5.86
N ALA A 79 -3.24 -8.01 4.54
CA ALA A 79 -2.50 -7.19 3.58
C ALA A 79 -2.92 -5.71 3.65
N ALA A 80 -4.21 -5.42 3.79
CA ALA A 80 -4.72 -4.06 3.95
C ALA A 80 -4.20 -3.40 5.25
N GLU A 81 -4.18 -4.13 6.36
CA GLU A 81 -3.61 -3.67 7.63
C GLU A 81 -2.11 -3.40 7.50
N SER A 82 -1.37 -4.29 6.83
CA SER A 82 0.07 -4.09 6.58
C SER A 82 0.35 -2.86 5.74
N ILE A 83 -0.49 -2.56 4.74
CA ILE A 83 -0.41 -1.32 3.96
C ILE A 83 -0.68 -0.10 4.85
N ALA A 84 -1.69 -0.16 5.71
CA ALA A 84 -2.02 0.93 6.63
C ALA A 84 -0.88 1.21 7.62
N LEU A 85 -0.25 0.16 8.17
CA LEU A 85 0.91 0.27 9.06
C LEU A 85 2.13 0.86 8.33
N SER A 86 2.44 0.37 7.13
CA SER A 86 3.53 0.92 6.32
C SER A 86 3.25 2.38 5.94
N GLY A 87 2.01 2.71 5.59
CA GLY A 87 1.57 4.07 5.31
C GLY A 87 1.69 5.00 6.53
N ALA A 88 1.55 4.50 7.74
CA ALA A 88 1.69 5.32 8.95
C ALA A 88 3.11 5.89 9.11
N VAL A 89 4.14 5.16 8.64
CA VAL A 89 5.54 5.62 8.66
C VAL A 89 5.76 6.78 7.67
N LEU A 90 4.99 6.84 6.58
CA LEU A 90 5.11 7.90 5.57
C LEU A 90 4.47 9.23 6.00
N ALA A 91 3.68 9.25 7.06
CA ALA A 91 3.07 10.47 7.55
C ALA A 91 4.08 11.23 8.43
N PRO A 92 4.52 12.42 8.02
CA PRO A 92 5.25 13.28 8.94
C PRO A 92 4.37 13.58 10.16
N PRO A 93 4.97 13.75 11.35
CA PRO A 93 4.21 13.91 12.61
C PRO A 93 3.20 15.07 12.55
N GLU A 94 3.48 16.12 11.77
CA GLU A 94 2.56 17.25 11.54
C GLU A 94 2.73 17.84 10.12
N PRO A 95 1.87 17.46 9.13
CA PRO A 95 1.96 18.01 7.76
C PRO A 95 1.78 19.53 7.68
N SER A 96 0.99 20.12 8.59
CA SER A 96 0.82 21.56 8.73
C SER A 96 2.12 22.27 9.12
N ASP A 97 2.96 21.61 9.90
CA ASP A 97 4.23 22.14 10.39
C ASP A 97 5.28 22.25 9.26
N LEU A 98 5.30 21.30 8.31
CA LEU A 98 6.19 21.35 7.15
C LEU A 98 5.97 22.59 6.28
N ARG A 99 4.71 22.91 6.00
CA ARG A 99 4.36 24.13 5.24
C ARG A 99 4.69 25.42 6.01
N ALA A 100 4.42 25.43 7.31
CA ALA A 100 4.78 26.55 8.17
C ALA A 100 6.30 26.74 8.21
N ARG A 101 7.07 25.66 8.34
CA ARG A 101 8.53 25.67 8.31
C ARG A 101 9.07 26.11 6.95
N ALA A 102 8.53 25.64 5.83
CA ALA A 102 8.90 26.11 4.49
C ALA A 102 8.66 27.61 4.33
N THR A 103 7.51 28.12 4.81
CA THR A 103 7.21 29.54 4.81
C THR A 103 8.21 30.33 5.66
N GLN A 104 8.61 29.80 6.80
CA GLN A 104 9.60 30.40 7.67
C GLN A 104 11.00 30.40 7.02
N ALA A 105 11.39 29.31 6.33
CA ALA A 105 12.63 29.24 5.59
C ALA A 105 12.70 30.31 4.50
N ARG A 106 11.61 30.48 3.73
CA ARG A 106 11.49 31.55 2.71
C ARG A 106 11.67 32.93 3.32
N ARG A 107 10.99 33.23 4.43
CA ARG A 107 11.13 34.52 5.10
C ARG A 107 12.56 34.80 5.55
N ARG A 108 13.27 33.79 6.07
CA ARG A 108 14.67 33.90 6.49
C ARG A 108 15.62 34.06 5.31
N ALA A 109 15.39 33.34 4.21
CA ALA A 109 16.16 33.50 2.97
C ALA A 109 15.99 34.91 2.39
N MET A 110 14.75 35.44 2.32
CA MET A 110 14.48 36.82 1.89
C MET A 110 15.10 37.87 2.84
N ALA A 111 15.21 37.56 4.13
CA ALA A 111 15.89 38.44 5.09
C ALA A 111 17.36 38.56 4.80
N ILE A 112 18.04 37.53 4.26
CA ILE A 112 19.42 37.58 3.81
C ILE A 112 19.55 38.53 2.62
N GLU A 113 18.67 38.46 1.60
CA GLU A 113 18.66 39.39 0.48
C GLU A 113 18.51 40.85 0.93
N SER A 114 17.61 41.10 1.87
CA SER A 114 17.35 42.44 2.41
C SER A 114 18.47 42.94 3.34
N ALA A 115 19.25 42.06 3.93
CA ALA A 115 20.35 42.39 4.85
C ALA A 115 21.65 42.81 4.13
N ILE A 116 21.71 42.69 2.80
CA ILE A 116 22.86 43.11 1.96
C ILE A 116 22.88 44.68 1.76
N ALA A 117 22.40 45.42 2.72
CA ALA A 117 22.44 46.88 2.74
C ALA A 117 23.77 47.40 3.39
N PRO A 118 24.23 48.64 3.11
CA PRO A 118 25.56 49.13 3.52
C PRO A 118 25.88 49.05 5.01
N ASP A 119 24.86 49.10 5.86
CA ASP A 119 25.02 49.22 7.32
C ASP A 119 24.67 47.95 8.08
N ALA A 120 24.74 46.78 7.43
CA ALA A 120 24.03 45.58 7.86
C ALA A 120 24.94 44.38 8.22
N ASP A 121 26.23 44.59 8.51
CA ASP A 121 27.14 43.47 8.85
C ASP A 121 26.62 42.58 9.97
N ASP A 122 26.09 43.19 11.04
CA ASP A 122 25.50 42.45 12.16
C ASP A 122 24.17 41.75 11.80
N ARG A 123 23.38 42.39 10.92
CA ARG A 123 22.11 41.81 10.46
C ARG A 123 22.31 40.60 9.52
N LEU A 124 23.32 40.69 8.62
CA LEU A 124 23.68 39.58 7.74
C LEU A 124 24.18 38.38 8.55
N ALA A 125 25.06 38.64 9.53
CA ALA A 125 25.54 37.58 10.43
C ALA A 125 24.42 36.90 11.19
N ALA A 126 23.52 37.66 11.80
CA ALA A 126 22.37 37.15 12.54
C ALA A 126 21.38 36.38 11.63
N ALA A 127 21.11 36.89 10.41
CA ALA A 127 20.23 36.22 9.45
C ALA A 127 20.85 34.91 8.96
N ALA A 128 22.14 34.86 8.66
CA ALA A 128 22.86 33.67 8.26
C ALA A 128 22.90 32.61 9.37
N GLU A 129 23.11 33.01 10.63
CA GLU A 129 23.09 32.13 11.77
C GLU A 129 21.70 31.57 12.02
N ALA A 130 20.67 32.40 11.95
CA ALA A 130 19.28 31.97 12.08
C ALA A 130 18.84 31.01 10.96
N LEU A 131 19.29 31.21 9.73
CA LEU A 131 19.03 30.30 8.62
C LEU A 131 19.76 28.97 8.81
N THR A 132 21.03 28.99 9.21
CA THR A 132 21.84 27.81 9.48
C THR A 132 21.20 26.95 10.56
N ALA A 133 20.81 27.55 11.68
CA ALA A 133 20.15 26.84 12.78
C ALA A 133 18.81 26.22 12.35
N PHE A 134 18.06 26.97 11.54
CA PHE A 134 16.79 26.48 11.00
C PHE A 134 16.97 25.28 10.05
N LEU A 135 17.90 25.36 9.10
CA LEU A 135 18.15 24.31 8.11
C LEU A 135 18.68 23.02 8.79
N ASN A 136 19.56 23.17 9.78
CA ASN A 136 20.01 22.02 10.58
C ASN A 136 18.86 21.38 11.37
N GLY A 137 17.96 22.18 11.93
CA GLY A 137 16.76 21.68 12.59
C GLY A 137 15.76 21.03 11.63
N TRP A 138 15.68 21.53 10.39
CA TRP A 138 14.85 20.96 9.35
C TRP A 138 15.31 19.56 8.96
N THR A 139 16.60 19.39 8.63
CA THR A 139 17.14 18.09 8.23
C THR A 139 17.01 17.03 9.33
N ALA A 140 17.15 17.41 10.60
CA ALA A 140 16.99 16.51 11.72
C ALA A 140 15.54 16.02 11.96
N SER A 141 14.54 16.77 11.48
CA SER A 141 13.12 16.43 11.61
C SER A 141 12.54 15.76 10.34
N TRP A 142 13.36 15.52 9.34
CA TRP A 142 12.96 14.98 8.06
C TRP A 142 12.86 13.44 8.10
N LEU A 143 11.93 12.89 7.32
CA LEU A 143 11.79 11.44 7.20
C LEU A 143 13.01 10.84 6.50
N GLU A 144 13.64 9.88 7.15
CA GLU A 144 14.81 9.21 6.59
C GLU A 144 14.48 8.49 5.27
N PRO A 145 15.23 8.75 4.17
CA PRO A 145 14.95 8.17 2.85
C PRO A 145 14.91 6.65 2.82
N SER A 146 15.73 5.99 3.66
CA SER A 146 15.74 4.53 3.79
C SER A 146 14.44 4.00 4.41
N ALA A 147 13.89 4.66 5.41
CA ALA A 147 12.64 4.29 6.06
C ALA A 147 11.45 4.49 5.10
N VAL A 148 11.43 5.61 4.37
CA VAL A 148 10.43 5.88 3.33
C VAL A 148 10.49 4.81 2.24
N ALA A 149 11.67 4.51 1.71
CA ALA A 149 11.87 3.51 0.66
C ALA A 149 11.41 2.11 1.12
N ALA A 150 11.77 1.70 2.34
CA ALA A 150 11.33 0.42 2.90
C ALA A 150 9.81 0.33 3.06
N SER A 151 9.18 1.41 3.52
CA SER A 151 7.72 1.48 3.65
C SER A 151 7.02 1.41 2.30
N LEU A 152 7.51 2.11 1.28
CA LEU A 152 6.95 2.07 -0.08
C LEU A 152 7.08 0.68 -0.72
N VAL A 153 8.24 0.02 -0.56
CA VAL A 153 8.44 -1.38 -1.03
C VAL A 153 7.49 -2.34 -0.32
N SER A 154 7.30 -2.19 0.99
CA SER A 154 6.32 -2.99 1.74
C SER A 154 4.89 -2.78 1.24
N MET A 155 4.49 -1.54 1.00
CA MET A 155 3.17 -1.20 0.45
C MET A 155 3.00 -1.81 -0.95
N GLU A 156 3.99 -1.72 -1.83
CA GLU A 156 3.98 -2.29 -3.18
C GLU A 156 3.72 -3.81 -3.11
N HIS A 157 4.49 -4.53 -2.30
CA HIS A 157 4.34 -5.96 -2.11
C HIS A 157 2.92 -6.36 -1.69
N HIS A 158 2.35 -5.69 -0.69
CA HIS A 158 1.00 -6.00 -0.20
C HIS A 158 -0.09 -5.56 -1.18
N CYS A 159 0.12 -4.50 -1.97
CA CYS A 159 -0.79 -4.12 -3.05
C CYS A 159 -0.83 -5.16 -4.17
N GLU A 160 0.32 -5.73 -4.54
CA GLU A 160 0.37 -6.85 -5.48
C GLU A 160 -0.34 -8.10 -4.93
N GLU A 161 -0.19 -8.37 -3.64
CA GLU A 161 -0.89 -9.47 -2.99
C GLU A 161 -2.41 -9.26 -3.02
N LEU A 162 -2.90 -8.06 -2.68
CA LEU A 162 -4.32 -7.71 -2.79
C LEU A 162 -4.84 -7.87 -4.22
N THR A 163 -4.07 -7.44 -5.20
CA THR A 163 -4.43 -7.59 -6.62
C THR A 163 -4.56 -9.06 -7.02
N ARG A 164 -3.63 -9.92 -6.57
CA ARG A 164 -3.68 -11.37 -6.82
C ARG A 164 -4.87 -12.04 -6.11
N ILE A 165 -5.16 -11.63 -4.88
CA ILE A 165 -6.33 -12.11 -4.13
C ILE A 165 -7.62 -11.68 -4.85
N SER A 166 -7.71 -10.41 -5.26
CA SER A 166 -8.86 -9.89 -5.99
C SER A 166 -9.13 -10.65 -7.29
N ALA A 167 -8.08 -10.96 -8.06
CA ALA A 167 -8.22 -11.75 -9.29
C ALA A 167 -8.75 -13.17 -8.99
N ARG A 168 -8.23 -13.83 -7.95
CA ARG A 168 -8.72 -15.17 -7.55
C ARG A 168 -10.15 -15.16 -7.01
N LEU A 169 -10.53 -14.13 -6.27
CA LEU A 169 -11.91 -13.96 -5.80
C LEU A 169 -12.86 -13.70 -6.98
N ALA A 170 -12.43 -12.94 -7.98
CA ALA A 170 -13.20 -12.69 -9.18
C ALA A 170 -13.56 -13.99 -9.94
N ASP A 171 -12.66 -14.98 -9.94
CA ASP A 171 -12.89 -16.30 -10.54
C ASP A 171 -13.91 -17.16 -9.76
N LEU A 172 -14.08 -16.90 -8.47
CA LEU A 172 -14.95 -17.72 -7.59
C LEU A 172 -16.32 -17.06 -7.38
N THR A 173 -16.32 -15.79 -7.00
CA THR A 173 -17.52 -15.09 -6.52
C THR A 173 -17.63 -13.65 -7.02
N GLY A 174 -16.54 -12.88 -6.98
CA GLY A 174 -16.48 -11.49 -7.41
C GLY A 174 -15.20 -10.82 -6.95
N PRO A 175 -14.76 -9.73 -7.65
CA PRO A 175 -13.52 -9.04 -7.32
C PRO A 175 -13.67 -8.18 -6.06
N LEU A 176 -12.53 -7.91 -5.41
CA LEU A 176 -12.45 -6.83 -4.42
C LEU A 176 -12.62 -5.48 -5.13
N ALA A 177 -13.40 -4.58 -4.55
CA ALA A 177 -13.55 -3.22 -5.01
C ALA A 177 -12.90 -2.23 -4.03
N GLY A 178 -12.56 -1.02 -4.51
CA GLY A 178 -11.96 0.02 -3.67
C GLY A 178 -10.45 -0.07 -3.52
N LEU A 179 -9.75 -0.81 -4.42
CA LEU A 179 -8.28 -0.81 -4.46
C LEU A 179 -7.78 0.57 -4.94
N PRO A 180 -7.21 1.41 -4.05
CA PRO A 180 -6.89 2.81 -4.37
C PRO A 180 -5.52 2.98 -5.03
N PHE A 181 -4.71 1.92 -5.14
CA PHE A 181 -3.32 2.00 -5.53
C PHE A 181 -3.03 1.24 -6.82
N GLN A 182 -2.22 1.86 -7.69
CA GLN A 182 -1.55 1.16 -8.78
C GLN A 182 -0.13 0.83 -8.32
N PRO A 183 0.29 -0.44 -8.31
CA PRO A 183 1.63 -0.84 -7.80
C PRO A 183 2.78 -0.07 -8.44
N ALA A 184 2.69 0.26 -9.73
CA ALA A 184 3.73 0.98 -10.46
C ALA A 184 4.02 2.41 -9.96
N SER A 185 3.16 3.01 -9.12
CA SER A 185 3.36 4.37 -8.61
C SER A 185 4.34 4.44 -7.44
N PHE A 186 4.50 3.37 -6.65
CA PHE A 186 5.33 3.40 -5.44
C PHE A 186 6.83 3.54 -5.71
N SER A 187 7.34 2.86 -6.74
CA SER A 187 8.75 2.97 -7.14
C SER A 187 9.08 4.38 -7.64
N SER A 188 8.17 5.04 -8.35
CA SER A 188 8.29 6.43 -8.76
C SER A 188 8.31 7.37 -7.55
N ASP A 189 7.38 7.23 -6.62
CA ASP A 189 7.30 8.05 -5.41
C ASP A 189 8.56 7.89 -4.53
N ALA A 190 9.13 6.69 -4.44
CA ALA A 190 10.39 6.43 -3.75
C ALA A 190 11.59 7.12 -4.42
N ALA A 191 11.64 7.12 -5.76
CA ALA A 191 12.68 7.80 -6.51
C ALA A 191 12.58 9.32 -6.38
N ASP A 192 11.36 9.86 -6.49
CA ASP A 192 11.08 11.29 -6.33
C ASP A 192 11.46 11.77 -4.93
N TRP A 193 11.16 10.98 -3.89
CA TRP A 193 11.55 11.30 -2.51
C TRP A 193 13.07 11.35 -2.34
N ARG A 194 13.78 10.32 -2.82
CA ARG A 194 15.25 10.28 -2.75
C ARG A 194 15.91 11.46 -3.47
N LEU A 195 15.39 11.80 -4.65
CA LEU A 195 15.87 12.94 -5.42
C LEU A 195 15.60 14.25 -4.67
N ALA A 196 14.42 14.45 -4.13
CA ALA A 196 14.07 15.64 -3.36
C ALA A 196 14.94 15.77 -2.10
N ASP A 197 15.22 14.69 -1.39
CA ASP A 197 16.08 14.66 -0.22
C ASP A 197 17.53 14.97 -0.57
N SER A 198 18.12 14.31 -1.59
CA SER A 198 19.49 14.55 -2.00
C SER A 198 19.69 15.98 -2.51
N THR A 199 18.77 16.49 -3.33
CA THR A 199 18.80 17.86 -3.83
C THR A 199 18.70 18.88 -2.69
N LEU A 200 17.79 18.63 -1.73
CA LEU A 200 17.63 19.50 -0.57
C LEU A 200 18.93 19.58 0.26
N HIS A 201 19.57 18.44 0.53
CA HIS A 201 20.82 18.41 1.29
C HIS A 201 21.98 19.07 0.54
N GLU A 202 22.08 18.87 -0.77
CA GLU A 202 23.10 19.49 -1.62
C GLU A 202 22.96 21.02 -1.67
N GLU A 203 21.73 21.51 -1.92
CA GLU A 203 21.46 22.94 -2.00
C GLU A 203 21.62 23.64 -0.64
N ILE A 204 21.21 22.99 0.45
CA ILE A 204 21.47 23.50 1.80
C ILE A 204 22.97 23.56 2.06
N GLY A 205 23.72 22.51 1.70
CA GLY A 205 25.17 22.47 1.87
C GLY A 205 25.86 23.55 1.07
N SER A 206 25.48 23.75 -0.18
CA SER A 206 25.97 24.81 -1.07
C SER A 206 25.69 26.22 -0.51
N ALA A 207 24.43 26.45 -0.08
CA ALA A 207 24.06 27.75 0.51
C ALA A 207 24.82 28.05 1.80
N LEU A 208 25.02 27.05 2.67
CA LEU A 208 25.81 27.23 3.91
C LEU A 208 27.29 27.49 3.64
N ALA A 209 27.89 26.83 2.63
CA ALA A 209 29.24 27.11 2.18
C ALA A 209 29.34 28.54 1.67
N GLY A 210 28.44 28.91 0.78
CA GLY A 210 28.35 30.24 0.22
C GLY A 210 28.20 31.34 1.27
N ILE A 211 27.38 31.16 2.31
CA ILE A 211 27.25 32.11 3.42
C ILE A 211 28.55 32.22 4.22
N ARG A 212 29.27 31.10 4.39
CA ARG A 212 30.58 31.08 5.09
C ARG A 212 31.63 31.84 4.31
N ASP A 213 31.71 31.65 2.99
CA ASP A 213 32.64 32.33 2.10
C ASP A 213 32.38 33.83 2.07
N LEU A 214 31.11 34.26 2.04
CA LEU A 214 30.70 35.65 2.18
C LEU A 214 31.24 36.29 3.47
N ARG A 215 31.15 35.60 4.58
CA ARG A 215 31.69 36.11 5.85
C ARG A 215 33.20 36.27 5.79
N GLY A 216 33.90 35.32 5.15
CA GLY A 216 35.36 35.39 4.93
C GLY A 216 35.78 36.56 4.03
N GLU A 217 35.12 36.72 2.90
CA GLU A 217 35.37 37.83 1.96
C GLU A 217 35.01 39.19 2.56
N TRP A 218 33.91 39.26 3.32
CA TRP A 218 33.50 40.48 4.00
C TRP A 218 34.48 40.92 5.11
N ALA A 219 35.06 39.96 5.80
CA ALA A 219 36.07 40.20 6.83
C ALA A 219 37.44 40.60 6.27
N SER A 220 37.75 40.16 5.04
CA SER A 220 39.04 40.37 4.38
C SER A 220 39.04 41.52 3.34
N ARG A 221 38.12 42.47 3.40
CA ARG A 221 37.90 43.55 2.43
C ARG A 221 39.21 44.18 1.93
N PRO A 222 39.50 44.15 0.62
CA PRO A 222 40.55 44.99 0.06
C PRO A 222 40.08 46.45 0.11
N THR A 223 40.91 47.30 0.67
CA THR A 223 40.70 48.74 0.84
C THR A 223 40.69 49.54 -0.48
N GLY A 224 40.04 49.06 -1.53
CA GLY A 224 40.09 49.72 -2.83
C GLY A 224 38.96 49.39 -3.80
N LEU A 225 38.08 48.47 -3.51
CA LEU A 225 36.93 48.17 -4.37
C LEU A 225 35.71 49.03 -3.99
N ASP A 226 35.11 49.64 -5.04
CA ASP A 226 33.88 50.39 -4.90
C ASP A 226 32.79 49.48 -4.29
N GLN A 227 32.21 49.95 -3.20
CA GLN A 227 31.16 49.24 -2.47
C GLN A 227 29.96 48.83 -3.36
N ALA A 228 29.68 49.59 -4.43
CA ALA A 228 28.63 49.30 -5.38
C ALA A 228 28.96 48.08 -6.25
N THR A 229 30.23 47.94 -6.68
CA THR A 229 30.72 46.81 -7.50
C THR A 229 30.78 45.51 -6.69
N LEU A 230 31.23 45.57 -5.45
CA LEU A 230 31.19 44.43 -4.52
C LEU A 230 29.78 43.97 -4.22
N ARG A 231 28.82 44.90 -4.06
CA ARG A 231 27.40 44.59 -3.88
C ARG A 231 26.81 43.93 -5.10
N ALA A 232 27.06 44.42 -6.29
CA ALA A 232 26.56 43.86 -7.54
C ALA A 232 27.05 42.40 -7.72
N LEU A 233 28.34 42.15 -7.43
CA LEU A 233 28.94 40.82 -7.51
C LEU A 233 28.32 39.85 -6.48
N VAL A 234 28.20 40.27 -5.24
CA VAL A 234 27.61 39.50 -4.17
C VAL A 234 26.13 39.21 -4.42
N LEU A 235 25.35 40.19 -4.87
CA LEU A 235 23.95 40.03 -5.23
C LEU A 235 23.76 39.02 -6.37
N THR A 236 24.52 39.14 -7.46
CA THR A 236 24.39 38.23 -8.61
C THR A 236 24.75 36.79 -8.28
N THR A 237 25.77 36.55 -7.47
CA THR A 237 26.20 35.20 -7.10
C THR A 237 25.23 34.55 -6.08
N ARG A 238 24.63 35.34 -5.21
CA ARG A 238 23.83 34.85 -4.05
C ARG A 238 22.34 34.78 -4.30
N THR A 239 21.80 35.57 -5.20
CA THR A 239 20.40 35.42 -5.62
C THR A 239 20.16 34.03 -6.21
N HIS A 240 21.17 33.45 -6.87
CA HIS A 240 21.11 32.12 -7.43
C HIS A 240 21.03 31.04 -6.31
N ASP A 241 21.91 31.11 -5.30
CA ASP A 241 21.99 30.14 -4.22
C ASP A 241 20.70 30.13 -3.39
N VAL A 242 20.14 31.29 -3.05
CA VAL A 242 18.88 31.41 -2.32
C VAL A 242 17.71 30.86 -3.13
N THR A 243 17.68 31.14 -4.43
CA THR A 243 16.62 30.63 -5.32
C THR A 243 16.65 29.09 -5.42
N ALA A 244 17.86 28.51 -5.53
CA ALA A 244 18.06 27.07 -5.58
C ALA A 244 17.59 26.38 -4.29
N VAL A 245 17.94 26.91 -3.13
CA VAL A 245 17.47 26.41 -1.82
C VAL A 245 15.94 26.47 -1.71
N LEU A 246 15.33 27.59 -2.12
CA LEU A 246 13.89 27.73 -2.10
C LEU A 246 13.18 26.72 -3.01
N ALA A 247 13.73 26.49 -4.21
CA ALA A 247 13.22 25.48 -5.14
C ALA A 247 13.36 24.05 -4.58
N ALA A 248 14.48 23.74 -3.93
CA ALA A 248 14.69 22.45 -3.27
C ALA A 248 13.71 22.23 -2.10
N ILE A 249 13.46 23.26 -1.28
CA ILE A 249 12.46 23.21 -0.22
C ILE A 249 11.05 22.96 -0.80
N ASP A 250 10.69 23.62 -1.90
CA ASP A 250 9.40 23.42 -2.55
C ASP A 250 9.22 22.02 -3.12
N ALA A 251 10.27 21.47 -3.76
CA ALA A 251 10.28 20.10 -4.26
C ALA A 251 10.11 19.09 -3.10
N ALA A 252 10.83 19.31 -2.00
CA ALA A 252 10.76 18.47 -0.82
C ALA A 252 9.37 18.50 -0.16
N VAL A 253 8.76 19.68 -0.02
CA VAL A 253 7.39 19.84 0.50
C VAL A 253 6.38 19.16 -0.42
N THR A 254 6.52 19.30 -1.73
CA THR A 254 5.65 18.65 -2.71
C THR A 254 5.71 17.13 -2.60
N SER A 255 6.91 16.58 -2.45
CA SER A 255 7.12 15.14 -2.27
C SER A 255 6.54 14.65 -0.93
N ALA A 256 6.73 15.40 0.15
CA ALA A 256 6.13 15.10 1.46
C ALA A 256 4.59 15.14 1.43
N ASP A 257 3.99 16.07 0.70
CA ASP A 257 2.53 16.13 0.51
C ASP A 257 2.01 14.87 -0.20
N ARG A 258 2.72 14.36 -1.22
CA ARG A 258 2.39 13.10 -1.89
C ARG A 258 2.45 11.91 -0.93
N LEU A 259 3.53 11.80 -0.13
CA LEU A 259 3.66 10.75 0.87
C LEU A 259 2.55 10.82 1.93
N THR A 260 2.17 12.02 2.35
CA THR A 260 1.06 12.23 3.29
C THR A 260 -0.28 11.78 2.69
N GLU A 261 -0.51 12.05 1.41
CA GLU A 261 -1.71 11.58 0.72
C GLU A 261 -1.72 10.06 0.57
N LEU A 262 -0.58 9.44 0.26
CA LEU A 262 -0.43 7.97 0.26
C LEU A 262 -0.73 7.38 1.64
N ALA A 263 -0.19 7.97 2.71
CA ALA A 263 -0.46 7.58 4.08
C ALA A 263 -1.95 7.68 4.44
N ARG A 264 -2.61 8.74 3.99
CA ARG A 264 -4.05 8.95 4.20
C ARG A 264 -4.89 7.89 3.48
N ARG A 265 -4.56 7.57 2.23
CA ARG A 265 -5.23 6.51 1.45
C ARG A 265 -4.98 5.14 2.05
N ALA A 266 -3.76 4.87 2.49
CA ALA A 266 -3.40 3.63 3.16
C ALA A 266 -4.24 3.38 4.44
N ARG A 267 -4.41 4.41 5.27
CA ARG A 267 -5.26 4.32 6.48
C ARG A 267 -6.75 4.14 6.16
N ALA A 268 -7.21 4.71 5.05
CA ALA A 268 -8.61 4.58 4.64
C ALA A 268 -8.91 3.21 4.02
N LEU A 269 -7.91 2.38 3.72
CA LEU A 269 -8.07 1.13 2.98
C LEU A 269 -9.01 0.15 3.69
N ASP A 270 -8.92 0.06 5.02
CA ASP A 270 -9.79 -0.81 5.84
C ASP A 270 -11.28 -0.49 5.67
N THR A 271 -11.61 0.78 5.41
CA THR A 271 -12.99 1.23 5.22
C THR A 271 -13.43 1.29 3.77
N THR A 272 -12.49 1.41 2.82
CA THR A 272 -12.78 1.55 1.39
C THR A 272 -12.75 0.23 0.64
N LEU A 273 -12.01 -0.76 1.17
CA LEU A 273 -11.94 -2.08 0.56
C LEU A 273 -13.24 -2.83 0.84
N THR A 274 -13.93 -3.20 -0.23
CA THR A 274 -15.22 -3.88 -0.16
C THR A 274 -15.21 -5.18 -0.93
N PHE A 275 -15.99 -6.14 -0.45
CA PHE A 275 -16.29 -7.40 -1.12
C PHE A 275 -17.81 -7.57 -1.13
N ASP A 276 -18.39 -7.89 -2.28
CA ASP A 276 -19.85 -8.02 -2.45
C ASP A 276 -20.63 -6.81 -1.91
N GLY A 277 -20.10 -5.61 -2.13
CA GLY A 277 -20.70 -4.32 -1.73
C GLY A 277 -20.67 -4.03 -0.22
N ARG A 278 -19.99 -4.83 0.58
CA ARG A 278 -19.82 -4.63 2.03
C ARG A 278 -18.34 -4.44 2.39
N PRO A 279 -18.03 -3.65 3.44
CA PRO A 279 -16.67 -3.56 3.95
C PRO A 279 -16.07 -4.93 4.24
N LEU A 280 -14.79 -5.12 3.91
CA LEU A 280 -14.09 -6.40 4.06
C LEU A 280 -14.17 -6.93 5.49
N ARG A 281 -14.04 -6.07 6.49
CA ARG A 281 -14.13 -6.42 7.92
C ARG A 281 -15.46 -7.05 8.30
N ASP A 282 -16.56 -6.68 7.66
CA ASP A 282 -17.90 -7.18 8.01
C ASP A 282 -18.07 -8.66 7.61
N HIS A 283 -17.27 -9.14 6.64
CA HIS A 283 -17.23 -10.55 6.25
C HIS A 283 -16.40 -11.44 7.19
N LEU A 284 -15.57 -10.85 8.06
CA LEU A 284 -14.71 -11.59 8.98
C LEU A 284 -15.35 -11.79 10.36
N VAL A 285 -16.33 -10.96 10.71
CA VAL A 285 -17.03 -10.98 12.00
C VAL A 285 -18.25 -11.92 11.97
N ALA A 286 -18.77 -12.27 10.79
CA ALA A 286 -19.88 -13.18 10.55
C ALA A 286 -19.42 -14.63 10.40
#